data_03e38c60f00435e9c65cd40c28d80111
#
_entry.id   03e38c60f00435e9c65cd40c28d80111
#
_cell.length_a   1.000
_cell.length_b   1.000
_cell.length_c   1.000
_cell.angle_alpha   90.00
_cell.angle_beta   90.00
_cell.angle_gamma   90.00
#
_symmetry.space_group_name_H-M   'P 1'
#
loop_
_entity.id
_entity.type
_entity.pdbx_description
1 polymer ?
#
loop_
_entity_poly.entity_id
_entity_poly.type
_entity_poly.pdbx_seq_one_letter_code
_entity_poly.pdbx_strand_id
1 'polypeptide(L)'
;MSTLLEGLNTEQLKAVTHAGGPLLIVAGAGTGKTTVITRRIAYLIEQKLAQPEEILALTFTDKASGEMEERVDQILPLGNYDFWISTFHSFCQRILEQHGLDIGLANSFRLLDDVQQWILVYKNFDKFKLKYYKPLGSPNKFIDGLLDHFSKCKDEMITPEQYLEYAQSLKLSAGSGEGVVDPEQATEIERIN
;
A
#
# COMPACT_ATOMS: atom_id res chain seq x y z
N MET A 1 -11.37 30.22 24.71
CA MET A 1 -11.05 28.81 24.33
C MET A 1 -11.54 28.66 22.89
N SER A 2 -10.73 28.10 22.04
CA SER A 2 -11.11 27.91 20.64
C SER A 2 -12.33 26.99 20.55
N THR A 3 -13.28 27.31 19.71
CA THR A 3 -14.47 26.47 19.40
C THR A 3 -14.08 25.06 18.94
N LEU A 4 -12.83 24.92 18.52
CA LEU A 4 -12.18 23.68 18.11
C LEU A 4 -12.21 22.57 19.16
N LEU A 5 -12.10 22.92 20.45
CA LEU A 5 -12.03 21.95 21.55
C LEU A 5 -13.37 21.71 22.24
N GLU A 6 -14.41 22.43 21.85
CA GLU A 6 -15.74 22.31 22.43
C GLU A 6 -16.38 20.96 22.08
N GLY A 7 -17.07 20.36 23.05
CA GLY A 7 -17.78 19.08 22.88
C GLY A 7 -16.88 17.83 22.84
N LEU A 8 -15.57 17.97 23.04
CA LEU A 8 -14.67 16.83 23.22
C LEU A 8 -14.74 16.31 24.66
N ASN A 9 -14.74 15.00 24.82
CA ASN A 9 -14.53 14.39 26.14
C ASN A 9 -13.06 14.46 26.56
N THR A 10 -12.76 14.11 27.79
CA THR A 10 -11.42 14.20 28.37
C THR A 10 -10.34 13.45 27.58
N GLU A 11 -10.66 12.24 27.09
CA GLU A 11 -9.70 11.41 26.34
C GLU A 11 -9.50 11.94 24.92
N GLN A 12 -10.56 12.40 24.27
CA GLN A 12 -10.49 13.05 22.97
C GLN A 12 -9.68 14.35 23.07
N LEU A 13 -9.90 15.14 24.11
CA LEU A 13 -9.14 16.37 24.34
C LEU A 13 -7.64 16.09 24.51
N LYS A 14 -7.27 15.08 25.31
CA LYS A 14 -5.87 14.65 25.46
C LYS A 14 -5.25 14.25 24.13
N ALA A 15 -6.01 13.52 23.29
CA ALA A 15 -5.53 13.08 21.99
C ALA A 15 -5.33 14.26 21.02
N VAL A 16 -6.27 15.20 20.98
CA VAL A 16 -6.18 16.40 20.13
C VAL A 16 -5.02 17.30 20.52
N THR A 17 -4.78 17.50 21.82
CA THR A 17 -3.76 18.40 22.34
C THR A 17 -2.42 17.73 22.66
N HIS A 18 -2.22 16.46 22.28
CA HIS A 18 -0.98 15.74 22.55
C HIS A 18 0.26 16.50 22.06
N ALA A 19 1.22 16.68 22.95
CA ALA A 19 2.32 17.64 22.75
C ALA A 19 3.48 17.13 21.87
N GLY A 20 3.44 15.88 21.40
CA GLY A 20 4.48 15.34 20.52
C GLY A 20 4.86 13.89 20.83
N GLY A 21 5.60 13.28 19.90
CA GLY A 21 5.92 11.85 19.92
C GLY A 21 4.78 10.97 19.39
N PRO A 22 5.01 9.66 19.26
CA PRO A 22 4.02 8.72 18.77
C PRO A 22 2.83 8.60 19.74
N LEU A 23 1.61 8.65 19.17
CA LEU A 23 0.34 8.48 19.89
C LEU A 23 -0.48 7.37 19.24
N LEU A 24 -0.77 6.32 20.00
CA LEU A 24 -1.71 5.28 19.59
C LEU A 24 -3.08 5.55 20.24
N ILE A 25 -4.11 5.65 19.39
CA ILE A 25 -5.50 5.81 19.83
C ILE A 25 -6.27 4.53 19.51
N VAL A 26 -6.68 3.80 20.56
CA VAL A 26 -7.51 2.60 20.44
C VAL A 26 -8.96 2.96 20.76
N ALA A 27 -9.84 2.85 19.76
CA ALA A 27 -11.22 3.31 19.90
C ALA A 27 -12.16 2.48 19.03
N GLY A 28 -13.34 2.15 19.54
CA GLY A 28 -14.38 1.41 18.83
C GLY A 28 -15.02 2.18 17.67
N ALA A 29 -15.87 1.54 16.90
CA ALA A 29 -16.66 2.22 15.87
C ALA A 29 -17.61 3.26 16.51
N GLY A 30 -17.81 4.40 15.88
CA GLY A 30 -18.72 5.45 16.36
C GLY A 30 -18.21 6.30 17.54
N THR A 31 -17.00 6.05 18.06
CA THR A 31 -16.44 6.80 19.21
C THR A 31 -15.82 8.15 18.85
N GLY A 32 -15.91 8.58 17.60
CA GLY A 32 -15.41 9.88 17.16
C GLY A 32 -13.93 9.90 16.74
N LYS A 33 -13.34 8.75 16.34
CA LYS A 33 -11.94 8.72 15.84
C LYS A 33 -11.64 9.78 14.78
N THR A 34 -12.48 9.85 13.76
CA THR A 34 -12.32 10.84 12.68
C THR A 34 -12.41 12.26 13.21
N THR A 35 -13.33 12.52 14.15
CA THR A 35 -13.47 13.84 14.80
C THR A 35 -12.19 14.21 15.55
N VAL A 36 -11.56 13.27 16.24
CA VAL A 36 -10.29 13.51 16.95
C VAL A 36 -9.18 13.86 15.95
N ILE A 37 -9.06 13.11 14.85
CA ILE A 37 -8.03 13.35 13.85
C ILE A 37 -8.22 14.71 13.17
N THR A 38 -9.43 15.03 12.71
CA THR A 38 -9.71 16.31 12.04
C THR A 38 -9.50 17.51 12.95
N ARG A 39 -9.92 17.40 14.22
CA ARG A 39 -9.68 18.46 15.21
C ARG A 39 -8.22 18.57 15.61
N ARG A 40 -7.46 17.47 15.59
CA ARG A 40 -6.02 17.53 15.82
C ARG A 40 -5.29 18.25 14.68
N ILE A 41 -5.65 17.97 13.43
CA ILE A 41 -5.10 18.67 12.26
C ILE A 41 -5.34 20.19 12.43
N ALA A 42 -6.59 20.57 12.67
CA ALA A 42 -6.95 21.95 12.86
C ALA A 42 -6.23 22.60 14.07
N TYR A 43 -6.09 21.87 15.18
CA TYR A 43 -5.35 22.32 16.37
C TYR A 43 -3.87 22.59 16.07
N LEU A 44 -3.20 21.70 15.34
CA LEU A 44 -1.79 21.87 14.98
C LEU A 44 -1.57 23.16 14.17
N ILE A 45 -2.48 23.46 13.25
CA ILE A 45 -2.43 24.66 12.41
C ILE A 45 -2.75 25.92 13.23
N GLU A 46 -3.85 25.90 14.00
CA GLU A 46 -4.27 27.05 14.84
C GLU A 46 -3.17 27.44 15.85
N GLN A 47 -2.52 26.43 16.44
CA GLN A 47 -1.43 26.64 17.39
C GLN A 47 -0.07 26.90 16.70
N LYS A 48 -0.03 26.93 15.36
CA LYS A 48 1.20 27.10 14.56
C LYS A 48 2.29 26.07 14.89
N LEU A 49 1.87 24.85 15.22
CA LEU A 49 2.77 23.72 15.51
C LEU A 49 3.21 23.00 14.24
N ALA A 50 2.45 23.13 13.15
CA ALA A 50 2.78 22.64 11.81
C ALA A 50 2.13 23.53 10.77
N GLN A 51 2.75 23.60 9.58
CA GLN A 51 2.13 24.18 8.40
C GLN A 51 1.25 23.13 7.72
N PRO A 52 0.23 23.53 6.94
CA PRO A 52 -0.64 22.57 6.24
C PRO A 52 0.12 21.55 5.39
N GLU A 53 1.16 21.99 4.69
CA GLU A 53 2.00 21.18 3.80
C GLU A 53 2.88 20.15 4.54
N GLU A 54 3.05 20.35 5.85
CA GLU A 54 3.80 19.44 6.74
C GLU A 54 2.91 18.34 7.34
N ILE A 55 1.58 18.38 7.06
CA ILE A 55 0.61 17.43 7.62
C ILE A 55 0.24 16.39 6.58
N LEU A 56 0.57 15.13 6.88
CA LEU A 56 0.12 13.98 6.14
C LEU A 56 -0.94 13.21 6.93
N ALA A 57 -2.14 13.09 6.38
CA ALA A 57 -3.22 12.27 6.94
C ALA A 57 -3.60 11.17 5.95
N LEU A 58 -3.42 9.92 6.36
CA LEU A 58 -3.70 8.76 5.52
C LEU A 58 -4.93 8.01 6.00
N THR A 59 -5.76 7.62 5.02
CA THR A 59 -6.97 6.83 5.23
C THR A 59 -6.92 5.56 4.40
N PHE A 60 -7.86 4.64 4.63
CA PHE A 60 -7.92 3.40 3.89
C PHE A 60 -8.77 3.49 2.60
N THR A 61 -9.74 4.41 2.55
CA THR A 61 -10.66 4.57 1.41
C THR A 61 -10.72 6.01 0.94
N ASP A 62 -10.93 6.21 -0.36
CA ASP A 62 -11.09 7.55 -0.96
C ASP A 62 -12.29 8.30 -0.38
N LYS A 63 -13.37 7.59 -0.06
CA LYS A 63 -14.52 8.18 0.64
C LYS A 63 -14.12 8.75 2.00
N ALA A 64 -13.30 8.02 2.77
CA ALA A 64 -12.87 8.50 4.09
C ALA A 64 -11.90 9.67 4.00
N SER A 65 -11.04 9.73 2.97
CA SER A 65 -10.17 10.89 2.75
C SER A 65 -10.97 12.14 2.38
N GLY A 66 -11.93 12.04 1.46
CA GLY A 66 -12.81 13.16 1.10
C GLY A 66 -13.65 13.66 2.29
N GLU A 67 -14.25 12.75 3.07
CA GLU A 67 -14.97 13.15 4.29
C GLU A 67 -14.05 13.81 5.34
N MET A 68 -12.80 13.40 5.43
CA MET A 68 -11.83 14.00 6.33
C MET A 68 -11.45 15.40 5.88
N GLU A 69 -11.16 15.58 4.60
CA GLU A 69 -10.84 16.86 3.97
C GLU A 69 -11.99 17.86 4.17
N GLU A 70 -13.22 17.50 3.81
CA GLU A 70 -14.41 18.34 4.02
C GLU A 70 -14.56 18.80 5.48
N ARG A 71 -14.31 17.90 6.44
CA ARG A 71 -14.41 18.24 7.86
C ARG A 71 -13.29 19.15 8.35
N VAL A 72 -12.08 19.00 7.82
CA VAL A 72 -10.97 19.89 8.14
C VAL A 72 -11.25 21.29 7.58
N ASP A 73 -11.73 21.38 6.34
CA ASP A 73 -12.09 22.65 5.70
C ASP A 73 -13.22 23.39 6.43
N GLN A 74 -14.18 22.68 7.00
CA GLN A 74 -15.27 23.27 7.80
C GLN A 74 -14.78 23.84 9.15
N ILE A 75 -13.70 23.32 9.68
CA ILE A 75 -13.18 23.71 10.98
C ILE A 75 -12.17 24.87 10.86
N LEU A 76 -11.40 24.87 9.79
CA LEU A 76 -10.36 25.88 9.57
C LEU A 76 -10.95 27.18 9.01
N PRO A 77 -10.34 28.34 9.29
CA PRO A 77 -10.70 29.60 8.65
C PRO A 77 -10.59 29.47 7.13
N LEU A 78 -11.38 30.26 6.39
CA LEU A 78 -11.33 30.29 4.93
C LEU A 78 -9.88 30.52 4.44
N GLY A 79 -9.33 29.52 3.75
CA GLY A 79 -8.01 29.53 3.16
C GLY A 79 -7.86 28.34 2.20
N ASN A 80 -7.01 28.49 1.19
CA ASN A 80 -6.61 27.36 0.35
C ASN A 80 -5.44 26.66 1.07
N TYR A 81 -5.73 25.54 1.69
CA TYR A 81 -4.75 24.72 2.36
C TYR A 81 -4.40 23.51 1.50
N ASP A 82 -3.13 23.30 1.21
CA ASP A 82 -2.65 22.12 0.45
C ASP A 82 -2.29 20.99 1.41
N PHE A 83 -3.32 20.31 1.93
CA PHE A 83 -3.13 19.15 2.81
C PHE A 83 -2.79 17.89 2.02
N TRP A 84 -2.00 17.03 2.63
CA TRP A 84 -1.81 15.68 2.14
C TRP A 84 -2.81 14.72 2.82
N ILE A 85 -4.11 14.91 2.54
CA ILE A 85 -5.17 14.00 3.00
C ILE A 85 -5.52 13.06 1.84
N SER A 86 -5.16 11.78 1.96
CA SER A 86 -5.32 10.82 0.87
C SER A 86 -5.36 9.37 1.36
N THR A 87 -5.57 8.43 0.45
CA THR A 87 -5.33 7.02 0.73
C THR A 87 -3.82 6.72 0.64
N PHE A 88 -3.38 5.59 1.24
CA PHE A 88 -2.01 5.12 1.09
C PHE A 88 -1.60 4.98 -0.39
N HIS A 89 -2.49 4.45 -1.24
CA HIS A 89 -2.22 4.28 -2.66
C HIS A 89 -2.04 5.61 -3.38
N SER A 90 -2.94 6.56 -3.14
CA SER A 90 -2.86 7.90 -3.77
C SER A 90 -1.61 8.66 -3.29
N PHE A 91 -1.25 8.54 -2.01
CA PHE A 91 0.00 9.10 -1.49
C PHE A 91 1.24 8.49 -2.16
N CYS A 92 1.32 7.15 -2.23
CA CYS A 92 2.42 6.47 -2.90
C CYS A 92 2.51 6.84 -4.39
N GLN A 93 1.36 6.94 -5.08
CA GLN A 93 1.33 7.38 -6.46
C GLN A 93 1.92 8.80 -6.61
N ARG A 94 1.51 9.75 -5.77
CA ARG A 94 2.03 11.14 -5.79
C ARG A 94 3.55 11.18 -5.54
N ILE A 95 4.07 10.36 -4.61
CA ILE A 95 5.52 10.23 -4.39
C ILE A 95 6.22 9.69 -5.64
N LEU A 96 5.67 8.66 -6.29
CA LEU A 96 6.24 8.10 -7.51
C LEU A 96 6.19 9.08 -8.70
N GLU A 97 5.14 9.90 -8.80
CA GLU A 97 5.04 10.95 -9.80
C GLU A 97 6.12 12.05 -9.63
N GLN A 98 6.48 12.37 -8.39
CA GLN A 98 7.47 13.37 -8.06
C GLN A 98 8.92 12.84 -8.12
N HIS A 99 9.14 11.61 -7.65
CA HIS A 99 10.46 11.04 -7.41
C HIS A 99 10.74 9.75 -8.20
N GLY A 100 9.82 9.33 -9.08
CA GLY A 100 9.96 8.07 -9.82
C GLY A 100 11.23 7.98 -10.67
N LEU A 101 11.71 9.11 -11.19
CA LEU A 101 12.97 9.17 -11.94
C LEU A 101 14.18 8.71 -11.12
N ASP A 102 14.19 8.99 -9.82
CA ASP A 102 15.30 8.64 -8.92
C ASP A 102 15.47 7.10 -8.79
N ILE A 103 14.39 6.37 -9.05
CA ILE A 103 14.36 4.90 -9.03
C ILE A 103 14.25 4.28 -10.44
N GLY A 104 14.43 5.08 -11.48
CA GLY A 104 14.41 4.61 -12.87
C GLY A 104 13.02 4.44 -13.49
N LEU A 105 11.95 4.94 -12.86
CA LEU A 105 10.63 5.00 -13.47
C LEU A 105 10.56 6.15 -14.47
N ALA A 106 9.99 5.89 -15.65
CA ALA A 106 9.74 6.94 -16.64
C ALA A 106 8.66 7.91 -16.12
N ASN A 107 8.74 9.19 -16.48
CA ASN A 107 7.73 10.21 -16.11
C ASN A 107 6.31 9.89 -16.58
N SER A 108 6.17 9.00 -17.55
CA SER A 108 4.89 8.54 -18.12
C SER A 108 4.52 7.12 -17.70
N PHE A 109 4.88 6.70 -16.48
CA PHE A 109 4.45 5.40 -16.00
C PHE A 109 2.92 5.36 -15.86
N ARG A 110 2.36 4.19 -16.07
CA ARG A 110 0.92 3.95 -15.93
C ARG A 110 0.66 2.99 -14.78
N LEU A 111 -0.20 3.41 -13.88
CA LEU A 111 -0.75 2.51 -12.86
C LEU A 111 -1.70 1.52 -13.54
N LEU A 112 -1.53 0.23 -13.26
CA LEU A 112 -2.37 -0.82 -13.79
C LEU A 112 -3.32 -1.29 -12.69
N ASP A 113 -4.62 -1.33 -12.99
CA ASP A 113 -5.61 -2.03 -12.18
C ASP A 113 -5.50 -3.57 -12.38
N ASP A 114 -6.24 -4.34 -11.59
CA ASP A 114 -6.18 -5.81 -11.61
C ASP A 114 -6.52 -6.38 -12.99
N VAL A 115 -7.53 -5.80 -13.67
CA VAL A 115 -7.94 -6.22 -15.01
C VAL A 115 -6.84 -5.94 -16.03
N GLN A 116 -6.20 -4.77 -15.94
CA GLN A 116 -5.11 -4.38 -16.84
C GLN A 116 -3.86 -5.23 -16.60
N GLN A 117 -3.55 -5.57 -15.36
CA GLN A 117 -2.47 -6.51 -15.01
C GLN A 117 -2.74 -7.89 -15.63
N TRP A 118 -3.96 -8.40 -15.47
CA TRP A 118 -4.37 -9.66 -16.07
C TRP A 118 -4.23 -9.65 -17.59
N ILE A 119 -4.72 -8.61 -18.26
CA ILE A 119 -4.61 -8.44 -19.71
C ILE A 119 -3.14 -8.35 -20.14
N LEU A 120 -2.29 -7.66 -19.38
CA LEU A 120 -0.87 -7.55 -19.68
C LEU A 120 -0.19 -8.93 -19.64
N VAL A 121 -0.44 -9.70 -18.59
CA VAL A 121 0.11 -11.06 -18.45
C VAL A 121 -0.45 -11.96 -19.54
N TYR A 122 -1.76 -11.94 -19.79
CA TYR A 122 -2.42 -12.73 -20.83
C TYR A 122 -1.81 -12.48 -22.23
N LYS A 123 -1.64 -11.23 -22.64
CA LYS A 123 -1.05 -10.86 -23.93
C LYS A 123 0.40 -11.28 -24.11
N ASN A 124 1.12 -11.44 -23.00
CA ASN A 124 2.52 -11.84 -22.99
C ASN A 124 2.72 -13.30 -22.56
N PHE A 125 1.65 -14.04 -22.30
CA PHE A 125 1.72 -15.37 -21.69
C PHE A 125 2.53 -16.37 -22.52
N ASP A 126 2.55 -16.23 -23.84
CA ASP A 126 3.37 -17.05 -24.73
C ASP A 126 4.88 -16.82 -24.59
N LYS A 127 5.27 -15.66 -24.04
CA LYS A 127 6.69 -15.36 -23.75
C LYS A 127 7.21 -16.08 -22.50
N PHE A 128 6.30 -16.49 -21.61
CA PHE A 128 6.64 -17.31 -20.46
C PHE A 128 6.82 -18.75 -20.92
N LYS A 129 7.99 -19.31 -20.75
CA LYS A 129 8.31 -20.70 -21.14
C LYS A 129 7.73 -21.70 -20.13
N LEU A 130 6.45 -21.57 -19.78
CA LEU A 130 5.78 -22.40 -18.79
C LEU A 130 5.25 -23.68 -19.44
N LYS A 131 5.50 -24.82 -18.79
CA LYS A 131 4.94 -26.12 -19.19
C LYS A 131 3.72 -26.47 -18.32
N TYR A 132 3.93 -26.59 -17.02
CA TYR A 132 2.87 -26.98 -16.08
C TYR A 132 1.79 -25.90 -15.93
N TYR A 133 2.19 -24.65 -15.79
CA TYR A 133 1.28 -23.50 -15.59
C TYR A 133 0.59 -23.02 -16.89
N LYS A 134 0.78 -23.74 -18.01
CA LYS A 134 0.11 -23.50 -19.29
C LYS A 134 -0.49 -24.78 -19.85
N PRO A 135 -1.52 -25.36 -19.19
CA PRO A 135 -2.14 -26.58 -19.65
C PRO A 135 -2.87 -26.39 -20.99
N LEU A 136 -2.77 -27.35 -21.89
CA LEU A 136 -3.36 -27.30 -23.25
C LEU A 136 -4.88 -27.05 -23.23
N GLY A 137 -5.60 -27.60 -22.23
CA GLY A 137 -7.05 -27.46 -22.14
C GLY A 137 -7.56 -26.15 -21.53
N SER A 138 -6.72 -25.43 -20.81
CA SER A 138 -7.07 -24.14 -20.16
C SER A 138 -5.80 -23.30 -19.91
N PRO A 139 -5.25 -22.69 -20.98
CA PRO A 139 -3.93 -22.03 -20.89
C PRO A 139 -3.88 -20.86 -19.89
N ASN A 140 -5.02 -20.25 -19.62
CA ASN A 140 -5.10 -19.05 -18.77
C ASN A 140 -5.41 -19.35 -17.29
N LYS A 141 -5.61 -20.65 -16.95
CA LYS A 141 -6.06 -21.07 -15.61
C LYS A 141 -5.21 -20.54 -14.46
N PHE A 142 -3.93 -20.32 -14.68
CA PHE A 142 -2.97 -19.96 -13.64
C PHE A 142 -2.57 -18.48 -13.64
N ILE A 143 -3.15 -17.63 -14.50
CA ILE A 143 -2.78 -16.21 -14.58
C ILE A 143 -3.04 -15.51 -13.25
N ASP A 144 -4.22 -15.73 -12.64
CA ASP A 144 -4.57 -15.11 -11.36
C ASP A 144 -3.60 -15.56 -10.25
N GLY A 145 -3.28 -16.86 -10.19
CA GLY A 145 -2.31 -17.38 -9.23
C GLY A 145 -0.89 -16.83 -9.42
N LEU A 146 -0.48 -16.57 -10.66
CA LEU A 146 0.81 -15.90 -10.94
C LEU A 146 0.79 -14.44 -10.50
N LEU A 147 -0.28 -13.72 -10.74
CA LEU A 147 -0.42 -12.32 -10.29
C LEU A 147 -0.41 -12.21 -8.76
N ASP A 148 -1.16 -13.07 -8.08
CA ASP A 148 -1.15 -13.16 -6.62
C ASP A 148 0.24 -13.46 -6.07
N HIS A 149 0.96 -14.38 -6.73
CA HIS A 149 2.32 -14.73 -6.36
C HIS A 149 3.29 -13.55 -6.52
N PHE A 150 3.22 -12.84 -7.65
CA PHE A 150 4.03 -11.64 -7.89
C PHE A 150 3.70 -10.51 -6.91
N SER A 151 2.43 -10.35 -6.55
CA SER A 151 2.01 -9.39 -5.52
C SER A 151 2.66 -9.71 -4.18
N LYS A 152 2.59 -10.97 -3.73
CA LYS A 152 3.22 -11.41 -2.48
C LYS A 152 4.74 -11.23 -2.48
N CYS A 153 5.40 -11.51 -3.60
CA CYS A 153 6.85 -11.25 -3.70
C CYS A 153 7.17 -9.77 -3.52
N LYS A 154 6.34 -8.87 -4.08
CA LYS A 154 6.52 -7.42 -3.90
C LYS A 154 6.23 -6.97 -2.47
N ASP A 155 5.20 -7.52 -1.82
CA ASP A 155 4.86 -7.23 -0.42
C ASP A 155 6.03 -7.58 0.52
N GLU A 156 6.74 -8.67 0.22
CA GLU A 156 7.94 -9.12 0.95
C GLU A 156 9.25 -8.47 0.44
N MET A 157 9.16 -7.51 -0.50
CA MET A 157 10.29 -6.84 -1.15
C MET A 157 11.29 -7.80 -1.82
N ILE A 158 10.83 -8.94 -2.32
CA ILE A 158 11.64 -9.93 -3.03
C ILE A 158 11.81 -9.46 -4.48
N THR A 159 13.05 -9.20 -4.89
CA THR A 159 13.36 -8.81 -6.27
C THR A 159 13.33 -10.01 -7.22
N PRO A 160 13.16 -9.78 -8.55
CA PRO A 160 13.25 -10.86 -9.55
C PRO A 160 14.58 -11.62 -9.49
N GLU A 161 15.68 -10.93 -9.21
CA GLU A 161 17.02 -11.52 -9.08
C GLU A 161 17.10 -12.45 -7.88
N GLN A 162 16.64 -12.01 -6.72
CA GLN A 162 16.59 -12.84 -5.50
C GLN A 162 15.70 -14.07 -5.70
N TYR A 163 14.57 -13.90 -6.37
CA TYR A 163 13.68 -15.02 -6.68
C TYR A 163 14.35 -16.03 -7.62
N LEU A 164 15.07 -15.56 -8.65
CA LEU A 164 15.81 -16.41 -9.59
C LEU A 164 16.93 -17.17 -8.89
N GLU A 165 17.70 -16.53 -8.03
CA GLU A 165 18.75 -17.15 -7.23
C GLU A 165 18.19 -18.27 -6.35
N TYR A 166 17.05 -18.02 -5.68
CA TYR A 166 16.37 -19.02 -4.89
C TYR A 166 15.94 -20.22 -5.74
N ALA A 167 15.31 -19.98 -6.89
CA ALA A 167 14.90 -21.05 -7.80
C ALA A 167 16.08 -21.87 -8.33
N GLN A 168 17.23 -21.23 -8.59
CA GLN A 168 18.45 -21.92 -8.99
C GLN A 168 19.05 -22.78 -7.85
N SER A 169 19.02 -22.28 -6.62
CA SER A 169 19.49 -23.03 -5.45
C SER A 169 18.68 -24.30 -5.22
N LEU A 170 17.35 -24.22 -5.42
CA LEU A 170 16.46 -25.40 -5.34
C LEU A 170 16.82 -26.47 -6.39
N LYS A 171 17.12 -26.05 -7.63
CA LYS A 171 17.53 -26.97 -8.69
C LYS A 171 18.86 -27.67 -8.38
N LEU A 172 19.83 -26.95 -7.83
CA LEU A 172 21.10 -27.51 -7.43
C LEU A 172 20.97 -28.53 -6.28
N SER A 173 20.15 -28.21 -5.28
CA SER A 173 19.87 -29.11 -4.16
C SER A 173 19.15 -30.39 -4.59
N ALA A 174 18.24 -30.30 -5.55
CA ALA A 174 17.55 -31.47 -6.12
C ALA A 174 18.46 -32.35 -6.99
N GLY A 175 19.47 -31.76 -7.63
CA GLY A 175 20.43 -32.48 -8.48
C GLY A 175 21.59 -33.18 -7.72
N SER A 176 21.92 -32.74 -6.49
CA SER A 176 23.01 -33.27 -5.71
C SER A 176 22.70 -34.49 -4.85
N GLY A 177 21.42 -34.88 -4.73
CA GLY A 177 21.02 -36.09 -3.99
C GLY A 177 21.27 -36.05 -2.48
N GLU A 178 21.73 -34.96 -1.92
CA GLU A 178 22.18 -34.83 -0.52
C GLU A 178 21.16 -34.16 0.41
N GLY A 179 19.87 -34.09 0.01
CA GLY A 179 18.82 -33.65 0.89
C GLY A 179 17.58 -34.55 0.76
N VAL A 180 17.00 -34.95 1.87
CA VAL A 180 15.65 -35.48 1.87
C VAL A 180 14.74 -34.35 1.40
N VAL A 181 14.57 -34.25 0.08
CA VAL A 181 13.61 -33.32 -0.50
C VAL A 181 12.24 -33.84 -0.11
N ASP A 182 11.51 -33.07 0.69
CA ASP A 182 10.11 -33.36 1.00
C ASP A 182 9.38 -33.67 -0.32
N PRO A 183 8.60 -34.74 -0.41
CA PRO A 183 7.83 -35.08 -1.63
C PRO A 183 7.01 -33.91 -2.19
N GLU A 184 6.55 -32.99 -1.35
CA GLU A 184 5.89 -31.77 -1.78
C GLU A 184 6.85 -30.79 -2.50
N GLN A 185 8.07 -30.63 -2.00
CA GLN A 185 9.10 -29.78 -2.64
C GLN A 185 9.61 -30.39 -3.95
N ALA A 186 9.76 -31.69 -4.04
CA ALA A 186 10.14 -32.37 -5.29
C ALA A 186 9.08 -32.16 -6.37
N THR A 187 7.81 -32.25 -6.00
CA THR A 187 6.68 -31.99 -6.90
C THR A 187 6.64 -30.53 -7.35
N GLU A 188 7.01 -29.59 -6.48
CA GLU A 188 7.06 -28.16 -6.79
C GLU A 188 8.21 -27.81 -7.73
N ILE A 189 9.39 -28.44 -7.57
CA ILE A 189 10.53 -28.30 -8.47
C ILE A 189 10.22 -28.82 -9.88
N GLU A 190 9.50 -29.95 -10.00
CA GLU A 190 9.02 -30.45 -11.29
C GLU A 190 8.01 -29.51 -11.96
N ARG A 191 7.25 -28.76 -11.19
CA ARG A 191 6.29 -27.76 -11.69
C ARG A 191 6.94 -26.48 -12.21
N ILE A 192 8.16 -26.15 -11.72
CA ILE A 192 8.92 -24.95 -12.11
C ILE A 192 9.78 -25.21 -13.38
N ASN A 193 10.02 -26.45 -13.77
CA ASN A 193 10.74 -26.87 -14.97
C ASN A 193 9.79 -27.03 -16.18
#